data_49850a21767184d641e18ac5516f8fe3
#
_entry.id   49850a21767184d641e18ac5516f8fe3
#
_cell.length_a   1.000
_cell.length_b   1.000
_cell.length_c   1.000
_cell.angle_alpha   90.00
_cell.angle_beta   90.00
_cell.angle_gamma   90.00
#
_symmetry.space_group_name_H-M   'P 1'
#
loop_
_entity.id
_entity.type
_entity.pdbx_description
1 polymer ?
#
loop_
_entity_poly.entity_id
_entity_poly.type
_entity_poly.pdbx_seq_one_letter_code
_entity_poly.pdbx_strand_id
1 'polypeptide(L)'
;MPLDSSSCDKYQLIDFGAGRKLELLSGYLVDRPSPAAIGLPRQSPKLWRDASARYDEKRRTWIFREPWPSSLLLDCENFSMPVRPTPFGHIGLFPEQAANWRWIHQQARVMEASRSNSERVRKTESNADALPEQALGLNLFGYTGASSMAMLSGGLAVCHVDAAKPNVQSCRSAAELNGWQSARIRYLVDDALKFARREVRRQRQYAMIVLDPPAYGHSPAGKAWRLERDLWPLLDACFHLLSSSFSMLVTGHSPQVDAEDVVNYIYRSNILDLAGTPDHDPNPPRRTSGLQVESGRSCLRTRSGRSLDAGFFVRISSGA
;
A
#
# COMPACT_ATOMS: atom_id res chain seq x y z
N MET A 1 -18.14 4.82 3.48
CA MET A 1 -17.87 6.28 3.31
C MET A 1 -16.56 6.46 2.55
N PRO A 2 -16.39 7.44 1.67
CA PRO A 2 -15.09 7.68 1.05
C PRO A 2 -14.08 8.13 2.09
N LEU A 3 -12.88 7.52 2.09
CA LEU A 3 -11.78 7.89 2.96
C LEU A 3 -11.22 9.26 2.52
N ASP A 4 -11.03 10.16 3.47
CA ASP A 4 -10.41 11.46 3.24
C ASP A 4 -8.89 11.35 3.27
N SER A 5 -8.22 11.89 2.25
CA SER A 5 -6.75 11.91 2.11
C SER A 5 -6.07 13.06 2.89
N SER A 6 -6.79 13.75 3.78
CA SER A 6 -6.31 14.94 4.50
C SER A 6 -5.17 14.69 5.50
N SER A 7 -4.62 13.48 5.56
CA SER A 7 -3.63 13.06 6.54
C SER A 7 -2.18 13.04 6.05
N CYS A 8 -1.90 13.53 4.86
CA CYS A 8 -0.54 13.77 4.43
C CYS A 8 -0.25 15.26 4.55
N ASP A 9 0.43 15.66 5.61
CA ASP A 9 0.78 17.07 5.81
C ASP A 9 1.60 17.60 4.62
N LYS A 10 1.31 18.83 4.23
CA LYS A 10 1.93 19.51 3.07
C LYS A 10 1.49 18.95 1.70
N TYR A 11 0.52 18.03 1.61
CA TYR A 11 -0.14 17.66 0.37
C TYR A 11 -1.51 18.31 0.26
N GLN A 12 -1.84 18.81 -0.94
CA GLN A 12 -3.17 19.30 -1.24
C GLN A 12 -3.52 19.10 -2.71
N LEU A 13 -4.69 18.51 -2.98
CA LEU A 13 -5.31 18.60 -4.31
C LEU A 13 -5.91 19.99 -4.50
N ILE A 14 -5.36 20.77 -5.43
CA ILE A 14 -5.81 22.15 -5.72
C ILE A 14 -6.99 22.15 -6.65
N ASP A 15 -6.88 21.44 -7.78
CA ASP A 15 -7.92 21.33 -8.81
C ASP A 15 -7.71 20.06 -9.64
N PHE A 16 -8.72 19.63 -10.37
CA PHE A 16 -8.63 18.55 -11.34
C PHE A 16 -9.63 18.73 -12.47
N GLY A 17 -9.34 18.15 -13.62
CA GLY A 17 -10.19 18.15 -14.79
C GLY A 17 -9.40 18.03 -16.09
N ALA A 18 -10.11 17.72 -17.19
CA ALA A 18 -9.51 17.47 -18.49
C ALA A 18 -8.37 16.43 -18.46
N GLY A 19 -8.57 15.33 -17.72
CA GLY A 19 -7.63 14.22 -17.60
C GLY A 19 -6.38 14.53 -16.76
N ARG A 20 -6.37 15.59 -15.95
CA ARG A 20 -5.22 16.06 -15.19
C ARG A 20 -5.60 16.46 -13.78
N LYS A 21 -4.61 16.54 -12.89
CA LYS A 21 -4.73 17.08 -11.53
C LYS A 21 -3.60 18.07 -11.24
N LEU A 22 -3.95 19.10 -10.48
CA LEU A 22 -3.06 20.13 -9.97
C LEU A 22 -2.90 19.92 -8.47
N GLU A 23 -1.69 19.67 -8.03
CA GLU A 23 -1.37 19.29 -6.66
C GLU A 23 -0.32 20.22 -6.08
N LEU A 24 -0.48 20.58 -4.80
CA LEU A 24 0.53 21.31 -4.04
C LEU A 24 1.28 20.31 -3.15
N LEU A 25 2.60 20.22 -3.33
CA LEU A 25 3.49 19.30 -2.65
C LEU A 25 4.51 20.10 -1.83
N SER A 26 4.34 20.26 -0.54
CA SER A 26 5.20 21.11 0.31
C SER A 26 5.45 22.51 -0.29
N GLY A 27 4.43 23.14 -0.86
CA GLY A 27 4.54 24.45 -1.52
C GLY A 27 4.91 24.43 -3.00
N TYR A 28 5.30 23.27 -3.55
CA TYR A 28 5.65 23.12 -4.97
C TYR A 28 4.43 22.64 -5.78
N LEU A 29 4.02 23.43 -6.78
CA LEU A 29 2.79 23.20 -7.55
C LEU A 29 3.04 22.33 -8.77
N VAL A 30 2.32 21.20 -8.87
CA VAL A 30 2.56 20.17 -9.90
C VAL A 30 1.30 19.91 -10.71
N ASP A 31 1.41 20.00 -12.03
CA ASP A 31 0.39 19.61 -13.03
C ASP A 31 0.78 18.26 -13.66
N ARG A 32 -0.03 17.22 -13.42
CA ARG A 32 0.24 15.89 -13.94
C ARG A 32 -1.02 15.12 -14.38
N PRO A 33 -0.88 14.05 -15.19
CA PRO A 33 -1.99 13.25 -15.64
C PRO A 33 -2.80 12.63 -14.50
N SER A 34 -4.09 12.53 -14.70
CA SER A 34 -5.02 11.81 -13.85
C SER A 34 -6.18 11.28 -14.69
N PRO A 35 -6.16 10.02 -15.13
CA PRO A 35 -7.22 9.44 -15.96
C PRO A 35 -8.61 9.57 -15.34
N ALA A 36 -8.72 9.49 -14.01
CA ALA A 36 -9.96 9.69 -13.28
C ALA A 36 -10.60 11.11 -13.46
N ALA A 37 -9.82 12.07 -13.96
CA ALA A 37 -10.30 13.44 -14.24
C ALA A 37 -10.71 13.64 -15.72
N ILE A 38 -10.72 12.59 -16.54
CA ILE A 38 -11.19 12.65 -17.93
C ILE A 38 -12.70 12.99 -17.93
N GLY A 39 -13.11 13.90 -18.82
CA GLY A 39 -14.49 14.35 -18.92
C GLY A 39 -14.95 15.35 -17.84
N LEU A 40 -14.13 15.59 -16.82
CA LEU A 40 -14.43 16.55 -15.76
C LEU A 40 -13.87 17.94 -16.09
N PRO A 41 -14.57 19.06 -15.77
CA PRO A 41 -14.08 20.41 -16.01
C PRO A 41 -13.09 20.85 -14.92
N ARG A 42 -12.10 21.66 -15.28
CA ARG A 42 -11.27 22.43 -14.34
C ARG A 42 -12.10 23.57 -13.76
N GLN A 43 -12.01 23.78 -12.44
CA GLN A 43 -12.69 24.90 -11.78
C GLN A 43 -11.86 26.18 -11.76
N SER A 44 -10.54 26.03 -11.69
CA SER A 44 -9.62 27.17 -11.52
C SER A 44 -8.54 27.24 -12.61
N PRO A 45 -8.93 27.46 -13.92
CA PRO A 45 -7.97 27.37 -15.02
C PRO A 45 -6.76 28.32 -14.90
N LYS A 46 -6.91 29.42 -14.15
CA LYS A 46 -5.82 30.39 -13.92
C LYS A 46 -4.67 29.78 -13.11
N LEU A 47 -4.99 28.97 -12.08
CA LEU A 47 -3.99 28.36 -11.20
C LEU A 47 -3.07 27.37 -11.93
N TRP A 48 -3.57 26.75 -13.00
CA TRP A 48 -2.77 25.78 -13.78
C TRP A 48 -1.60 26.42 -14.52
N ARG A 49 -1.68 27.73 -14.81
CA ARG A 49 -0.59 28.48 -15.45
C ARG A 49 0.61 28.70 -14.51
N ASP A 50 0.35 28.63 -13.21
CA ASP A 50 1.35 28.88 -12.17
C ASP A 50 2.07 27.59 -11.71
N ALA A 51 1.76 26.44 -12.33
CA ALA A 51 2.43 25.17 -12.01
C ALA A 51 3.94 25.29 -12.15
N SER A 52 4.67 24.94 -11.07
CA SER A 52 6.14 24.92 -11.02
C SER A 52 6.71 23.79 -11.88
N ALA A 53 5.97 22.68 -11.98
CA ALA A 53 6.29 21.56 -12.87
C ALA A 53 5.04 20.99 -13.56
N ARG A 54 5.21 20.58 -14.82
CA ARG A 54 4.17 19.94 -15.62
C ARG A 54 4.72 18.73 -16.36
N TYR A 55 3.99 17.61 -16.31
CA TYR A 55 4.31 16.45 -17.14
C TYR A 55 3.65 16.57 -18.52
N ASP A 56 4.46 16.47 -19.58
CA ASP A 56 4.01 16.40 -20.97
C ASP A 56 3.88 14.93 -21.39
N GLU A 57 2.64 14.46 -21.55
CA GLU A 57 2.35 13.06 -21.90
C GLU A 57 2.79 12.69 -23.33
N LYS A 58 2.74 13.68 -24.27
CA LYS A 58 3.13 13.44 -25.67
C LYS A 58 4.64 13.27 -25.79
N ARG A 59 5.40 14.09 -25.08
CA ARG A 59 6.87 14.04 -25.05
C ARG A 59 7.41 13.07 -24.00
N ARG A 60 6.55 12.59 -23.11
CA ARG A 60 6.89 11.73 -21.95
C ARG A 60 8.01 12.33 -21.10
N THR A 61 7.92 13.62 -20.82
CA THR A 61 8.93 14.37 -20.06
C THR A 61 8.31 15.41 -19.14
N TRP A 62 9.06 15.82 -18.12
CA TRP A 62 8.70 16.92 -17.26
C TRP A 62 9.18 18.24 -17.85
N ILE A 63 8.35 19.25 -17.75
CA ILE A 63 8.66 20.64 -18.05
C ILE A 63 8.68 21.37 -16.71
N PHE A 64 9.83 21.94 -16.36
CA PHE A 64 10.04 22.66 -15.10
C PHE A 64 10.07 24.17 -15.38
N ARG A 65 9.17 24.91 -14.75
CA ARG A 65 9.22 26.37 -14.65
C ARG A 65 10.19 26.78 -13.52
N GLU A 66 10.19 25.99 -12.45
CA GLU A 66 11.10 26.09 -11.33
C GLU A 66 11.78 24.73 -11.12
N PRO A 67 13.08 24.70 -10.76
CA PRO A 67 13.76 23.45 -10.49
C PRO A 67 13.03 22.60 -9.46
N TRP A 68 12.96 21.29 -9.67
CA TRP A 68 12.40 20.39 -8.66
C TRP A 68 13.25 20.44 -7.39
N PRO A 69 12.66 20.70 -6.20
CA PRO A 69 13.42 20.78 -4.97
C PRO A 69 14.14 19.44 -4.67
N SER A 70 15.42 19.50 -4.33
CA SER A 70 16.25 18.32 -4.06
C SER A 70 15.78 17.51 -2.86
N SER A 71 15.10 18.16 -1.90
CA SER A 71 14.63 17.59 -0.63
C SER A 71 13.12 17.74 -0.45
N LEU A 72 12.34 17.55 -1.54
CA LEU A 72 10.88 17.61 -1.41
C LEU A 72 10.37 16.39 -0.67
N LEU A 73 9.76 16.61 0.49
CA LEU A 73 9.20 15.57 1.36
C LEU A 73 7.72 15.82 1.62
N LEU A 74 6.97 14.72 1.72
CA LEU A 74 5.62 14.73 2.28
C LEU A 74 5.61 13.93 3.58
N ASP A 75 5.07 14.54 4.61
CA ASP A 75 4.92 13.91 5.93
C ASP A 75 3.60 13.15 5.96
N CYS A 76 3.68 11.85 6.23
CA CYS A 76 2.56 10.92 6.23
C CYS A 76 2.22 10.49 7.67
N GLU A 77 2.08 11.46 8.58
CA GLU A 77 1.76 11.32 10.00
C GLU A 77 2.86 10.59 10.82
N ASN A 78 3.20 9.36 10.47
CA ASN A 78 4.16 8.53 11.23
C ASN A 78 5.48 8.27 10.50
N PHE A 79 5.63 8.79 9.29
CA PHE A 79 6.84 8.68 8.48
C PHE A 79 6.84 9.76 7.40
N SER A 80 7.99 10.03 6.82
CA SER A 80 8.15 10.96 5.70
C SER A 80 8.54 10.19 4.43
N MET A 81 8.02 10.66 3.28
CA MET A 81 8.35 10.10 1.97
C MET A 81 8.98 11.14 1.06
N PRO A 82 10.09 10.79 0.38
CA PRO A 82 10.66 11.65 -0.64
C PRO A 82 9.76 11.67 -1.88
N VAL A 83 9.57 12.86 -2.45
CA VAL A 83 8.76 13.07 -3.65
C VAL A 83 9.68 13.48 -4.79
N ARG A 84 9.67 12.71 -5.88
CA ARG A 84 10.54 12.92 -7.04
C ARG A 84 9.79 12.71 -8.35
N PRO A 85 10.06 13.50 -9.38
CA PRO A 85 9.45 13.32 -10.69
C PRO A 85 9.96 12.01 -11.32
N THR A 86 9.03 11.15 -11.76
CA THR A 86 9.38 9.91 -12.45
C THR A 86 9.22 10.06 -13.97
N PRO A 87 9.87 9.23 -14.78
CA PRO A 87 9.71 9.26 -16.24
C PRO A 87 8.29 9.00 -16.74
N PHE A 88 7.39 8.54 -15.86
CA PHE A 88 6.02 8.18 -16.19
C PHE A 88 4.98 9.22 -15.71
N GLY A 89 5.41 10.41 -15.27
CA GLY A 89 4.51 11.45 -14.77
C GLY A 89 4.01 11.21 -13.34
N HIS A 90 4.57 10.23 -12.62
CA HIS A 90 4.31 10.02 -11.21
C HIS A 90 5.29 10.83 -10.36
N ILE A 91 4.99 10.96 -9.08
CA ILE A 91 5.80 11.71 -8.12
C ILE A 91 6.48 10.81 -7.08
N GLY A 92 6.47 9.50 -7.30
CA GLY A 92 7.03 8.53 -6.35
C GLY A 92 6.12 8.23 -5.14
N LEU A 93 4.93 8.81 -5.09
CA LEU A 93 3.96 8.63 -4.00
C LEU A 93 2.53 8.72 -4.54
N PHE A 94 1.60 8.05 -3.87
CA PHE A 94 0.17 8.08 -4.13
C PHE A 94 -0.56 8.60 -2.88
N PRO A 95 -0.74 9.93 -2.73
CA PRO A 95 -1.31 10.54 -1.51
C PRO A 95 -2.72 10.06 -1.16
N GLU A 96 -3.47 9.57 -2.14
CA GLU A 96 -4.76 8.91 -1.98
C GLU A 96 -4.75 7.71 -1.03
N GLN A 97 -3.57 7.13 -0.80
CA GLN A 97 -3.37 6.00 0.11
C GLN A 97 -3.15 6.43 1.58
N ALA A 98 -3.14 7.73 1.88
CA ALA A 98 -2.81 8.23 3.22
C ALA A 98 -3.70 7.63 4.34
N ALA A 99 -5.01 7.49 4.10
CA ALA A 99 -5.91 6.86 5.06
C ALA A 99 -5.65 5.35 5.23
N ASN A 100 -5.14 4.67 4.19
CA ASN A 100 -4.71 3.29 4.28
C ASN A 100 -3.40 3.15 5.05
N TRP A 101 -2.44 4.07 4.89
CA TRP A 101 -1.21 4.06 5.70
C TRP A 101 -1.47 4.28 7.19
N ARG A 102 -2.42 5.16 7.54
CA ARG A 102 -2.86 5.33 8.93
C ARG A 102 -3.44 4.03 9.49
N TRP A 103 -4.33 3.39 8.74
CA TRP A 103 -4.90 2.10 9.13
C TRP A 103 -3.82 1.02 9.28
N ILE A 104 -2.88 0.90 8.34
CA ILE A 104 -1.73 -0.02 8.41
C ILE A 104 -0.94 0.21 9.69
N HIS A 105 -0.56 1.47 10.00
CA HIS A 105 0.17 1.82 11.21
C HIS A 105 -0.60 1.41 12.48
N GLN A 106 -1.90 1.71 12.56
CA GLN A 106 -2.73 1.37 13.71
C GLN A 106 -2.83 -0.15 13.92
N GLN A 107 -3.09 -0.90 12.86
CA GLN A 107 -3.15 -2.37 12.91
C GLN A 107 -1.80 -2.98 13.31
N ALA A 108 -0.70 -2.48 12.75
CA ALA A 108 0.65 -2.92 13.09
C ALA A 108 0.95 -2.70 14.58
N ARG A 109 0.56 -1.56 15.15
CA ARG A 109 0.71 -1.27 16.58
C ARG A 109 -0.09 -2.22 17.47
N VAL A 110 -1.33 -2.53 17.09
CA VAL A 110 -2.18 -3.48 17.83
C VAL A 110 -1.54 -4.87 17.83
N MET A 111 -1.06 -5.34 16.68
CA MET A 111 -0.40 -6.64 16.54
C MET A 111 0.86 -6.74 17.41
N GLU A 112 1.70 -5.69 17.38
CA GLU A 112 2.94 -5.67 18.16
C GLU A 112 2.67 -5.60 19.68
N ALA A 113 1.65 -4.85 20.09
CA ALA A 113 1.24 -4.79 21.50
C ALA A 113 0.71 -6.14 22.00
N SER A 114 -0.14 -6.83 21.23
CA SER A 114 -0.69 -8.15 21.58
C SER A 114 0.42 -9.19 21.69
N ARG A 115 1.39 -9.17 20.77
CA ARG A 115 2.56 -10.04 20.80
C ARG A 115 3.41 -9.81 22.05
N SER A 116 3.75 -8.57 22.33
CA SER A 116 4.56 -8.18 23.50
C SER A 116 3.94 -8.64 24.83
N ASN A 117 2.62 -8.60 24.93
CA ASN A 117 1.89 -9.11 26.10
C ASN A 117 1.98 -10.65 26.19
N SER A 118 1.80 -11.35 25.09
CA SER A 118 1.91 -12.82 25.06
C SER A 118 3.31 -13.32 25.42
N GLU A 119 4.36 -12.59 25.00
CA GLU A 119 5.75 -12.91 25.38
C GLU A 119 6.07 -12.62 26.83
N ARG A 120 5.49 -11.56 27.43
CA ARG A 120 5.64 -11.31 28.87
C ARG A 120 5.07 -12.48 29.68
N VAL A 121 3.89 -12.99 29.31
CA VAL A 121 3.28 -14.15 29.97
C VAL A 121 4.17 -15.39 29.82
N ARG A 122 4.69 -15.68 28.61
CA ARG A 122 5.57 -16.84 28.39
C ARG A 122 6.91 -16.74 29.12
N LYS A 123 7.50 -15.55 29.25
CA LYS A 123 8.76 -15.34 30.01
C LYS A 123 8.60 -15.55 31.51
N THR A 124 7.40 -15.37 32.05
CA THR A 124 7.12 -15.73 33.45
C THR A 124 7.03 -17.24 33.66
N GLU A 125 6.83 -18.01 32.58
CA GLU A 125 6.67 -19.46 32.61
C GLU A 125 7.91 -20.24 32.18
N SER A 126 8.88 -19.61 31.48
CA SER A 126 10.09 -20.26 31.00
C SER A 126 11.32 -19.32 30.98
N ASN A 127 12.46 -19.78 31.45
CA ASN A 127 13.78 -19.09 31.41
C ASN A 127 14.40 -19.13 29.99
N ALA A 128 13.70 -18.72 28.94
CA ALA A 128 14.23 -18.80 27.59
C ALA A 128 14.79 -17.45 27.10
N ASP A 129 16.09 -17.39 26.86
CA ASP A 129 16.87 -16.28 26.26
C ASP A 129 16.65 -16.08 24.76
N ALA A 130 15.52 -16.52 24.21
CA ALA A 130 15.21 -16.29 22.80
C ALA A 130 14.86 -14.83 22.54
N LEU A 131 15.54 -14.20 21.57
CA LEU A 131 15.18 -12.86 21.08
C LEU A 131 13.74 -12.89 20.56
N PRO A 132 12.92 -11.89 20.94
CA PRO A 132 11.53 -11.83 20.51
C PRO A 132 11.42 -11.79 18.98
N GLU A 133 10.64 -12.71 18.41
CA GLU A 133 10.38 -12.76 16.98
C GLU A 133 9.32 -11.70 16.65
N GLN A 134 9.71 -10.61 15.95
CA GLN A 134 8.77 -9.56 15.53
C GLN A 134 7.71 -10.12 14.59
N ALA A 135 6.48 -9.61 14.70
CA ALA A 135 5.44 -9.90 13.73
C ALA A 135 5.87 -9.42 12.33
N LEU A 136 5.55 -10.23 11.31
CA LEU A 136 5.96 -9.98 9.94
C LEU A 136 4.85 -9.30 9.14
N GLY A 137 5.21 -8.22 8.43
CA GLY A 137 4.41 -7.61 7.39
C GLY A 137 4.94 -7.96 6.00
N LEU A 138 4.04 -8.17 5.04
CA LEU A 138 4.33 -8.38 3.63
C LEU A 138 3.69 -7.28 2.80
N ASN A 139 4.50 -6.56 2.02
CA ASN A 139 4.05 -5.56 1.06
C ASN A 139 4.39 -6.02 -0.36
N LEU A 140 3.38 -6.41 -1.13
CA LEU A 140 3.48 -6.81 -2.53
C LEU A 140 3.07 -5.66 -3.44
N PHE A 141 3.76 -5.51 -4.59
CA PHE A 141 3.72 -4.31 -5.42
C PHE A 141 4.09 -3.06 -4.61
N GLY A 142 5.13 -3.22 -3.79
CA GLY A 142 5.45 -2.25 -2.74
C GLY A 142 5.89 -0.87 -3.23
N TYR A 143 6.15 -0.70 -4.53
CA TYR A 143 6.55 0.56 -5.17
C TYR A 143 7.70 1.24 -4.40
N THR A 144 7.58 2.53 -4.07
CA THR A 144 8.58 3.29 -3.32
C THR A 144 8.55 3.07 -1.81
N GLY A 145 7.62 2.24 -1.30
CA GLY A 145 7.63 1.74 0.06
C GLY A 145 6.76 2.44 1.08
N ALA A 146 5.85 3.34 0.71
CA ALA A 146 5.03 4.05 1.70
C ALA A 146 4.25 3.12 2.65
N SER A 147 3.61 2.06 2.12
CA SER A 147 2.96 1.05 2.96
C SER A 147 3.94 0.26 3.82
N SER A 148 5.16 0.01 3.33
CA SER A 148 6.24 -0.59 4.14
C SER A 148 6.67 0.32 5.28
N MET A 149 6.79 1.63 5.04
CA MET A 149 7.09 2.62 6.08
C MET A 149 5.97 2.68 7.13
N ALA A 150 4.71 2.60 6.71
CA ALA A 150 3.58 2.54 7.63
C ALA A 150 3.62 1.30 8.54
N MET A 151 3.98 0.13 8.01
CA MET A 151 4.18 -1.10 8.81
C MET A 151 5.35 -0.96 9.79
N LEU A 152 6.51 -0.46 9.32
CA LEU A 152 7.69 -0.23 10.16
C LEU A 152 7.41 0.74 11.29
N SER A 153 6.70 1.84 11.01
CA SER A 153 6.32 2.84 12.02
C SER A 153 5.41 2.26 13.12
N GLY A 154 4.67 1.19 12.80
CA GLY A 154 3.86 0.43 13.76
C GLY A 154 4.62 -0.68 14.49
N GLY A 155 5.89 -0.93 14.16
CA GLY A 155 6.77 -1.90 14.85
C GLY A 155 6.95 -3.24 14.16
N LEU A 156 6.33 -3.49 12.99
CA LEU A 156 6.49 -4.76 12.28
C LEU A 156 7.86 -4.88 11.62
N ALA A 157 8.39 -6.09 11.52
CA ALA A 157 9.40 -6.42 10.53
C ALA A 157 8.74 -6.57 9.15
N VAL A 158 9.38 -6.11 8.07
CA VAL A 158 8.73 -6.00 6.76
C VAL A 158 9.45 -6.76 5.67
N CYS A 159 8.70 -7.45 4.85
CA CYS A 159 9.13 -7.97 3.56
C CYS A 159 8.55 -7.08 2.46
N HIS A 160 9.40 -6.27 1.82
CA HIS A 160 9.05 -5.38 0.72
C HIS A 160 9.40 -6.04 -0.61
N VAL A 161 8.40 -6.23 -1.46
CA VAL A 161 8.53 -6.92 -2.77
C VAL A 161 7.98 -6.02 -3.87
N ASP A 162 8.81 -5.73 -4.86
CA ASP A 162 8.41 -5.03 -6.08
C ASP A 162 9.19 -5.58 -7.28
N ALA A 163 8.58 -5.57 -8.46
CA ALA A 163 9.19 -6.07 -9.69
C ALA A 163 10.30 -5.16 -10.22
N ALA A 164 10.28 -3.88 -9.87
CA ALA A 164 11.20 -2.86 -10.38
C ALA A 164 12.32 -2.54 -9.37
N LYS A 165 13.56 -2.83 -9.71
CA LYS A 165 14.74 -2.54 -8.87
C LYS A 165 14.80 -1.06 -8.41
N PRO A 166 14.49 -0.04 -9.23
CA PRO A 166 14.47 1.35 -8.80
C PRO A 166 13.45 1.63 -7.68
N ASN A 167 12.28 0.96 -7.70
CA ASN A 167 11.27 1.09 -6.67
C ASN A 167 11.78 0.54 -5.33
N VAL A 168 12.37 -0.65 -5.35
CA VAL A 168 12.97 -1.29 -4.16
C VAL A 168 14.10 -0.43 -3.58
N GLN A 169 14.92 0.18 -4.45
CA GLN A 169 15.96 1.12 -4.00
C GLN A 169 15.36 2.39 -3.38
N SER A 170 14.26 2.90 -3.93
CA SER A 170 13.55 4.06 -3.36
C SER A 170 12.97 3.75 -1.98
N CYS A 171 12.46 2.53 -1.78
CA CYS A 171 12.02 2.08 -0.46
C CYS A 171 13.17 2.05 0.57
N ARG A 172 14.36 1.60 0.18
CA ARG A 172 15.56 1.65 1.04
C ARG A 172 15.89 3.09 1.43
N SER A 173 15.93 4.00 0.45
CA SER A 173 16.18 5.42 0.73
C SER A 173 15.12 6.06 1.61
N ALA A 174 13.84 5.64 1.49
CA ALA A 174 12.78 6.09 2.39
C ALA A 174 13.00 5.60 3.83
N ALA A 175 13.42 4.35 4.03
CA ALA A 175 13.77 3.83 5.35
C ALA A 175 14.95 4.58 5.98
N GLU A 176 15.99 4.86 5.20
CA GLU A 176 17.16 5.65 5.63
C GLU A 176 16.75 7.07 6.05
N LEU A 177 15.88 7.73 5.27
CA LEU A 177 15.35 9.06 5.58
C LEU A 177 14.62 9.11 6.93
N ASN A 178 13.92 8.04 7.27
CA ASN A 178 13.18 7.92 8.54
C ASN A 178 14.03 7.40 9.71
N GLY A 179 15.35 7.24 9.53
CA GLY A 179 16.24 6.74 10.57
C GLY A 179 16.11 5.22 10.83
N TRP A 180 15.55 4.47 9.89
CA TRP A 180 15.30 3.02 10.03
C TRP A 180 16.29 2.14 9.28
N GLN A 181 17.57 2.55 9.22
CA GLN A 181 18.63 1.79 8.54
C GLN A 181 18.84 0.40 9.14
N SER A 182 18.67 0.28 10.46
CA SER A 182 18.79 -0.98 11.21
C SER A 182 17.45 -1.72 11.37
N ALA A 183 16.36 -1.19 10.82
CA ALA A 183 15.06 -1.86 10.89
C ALA A 183 15.09 -3.21 10.19
N ARG A 184 14.29 -4.15 10.69
CA ARG A 184 14.14 -5.48 10.08
C ARG A 184 13.29 -5.40 8.82
N ILE A 185 13.90 -5.01 7.70
CA ILE A 185 13.26 -4.97 6.40
C ILE A 185 14.04 -5.79 5.36
N ARG A 186 13.35 -6.65 4.64
CA ARG A 186 13.87 -7.40 3.50
C ARG A 186 13.41 -6.72 2.21
N TYR A 187 14.36 -6.31 1.39
CA TYR A 187 14.14 -5.68 0.09
C TYR A 187 14.29 -6.70 -1.02
N LEU A 188 13.24 -6.94 -1.80
CA LEU A 188 13.21 -7.98 -2.81
C LEU A 188 12.72 -7.46 -4.16
N VAL A 189 13.52 -7.70 -5.19
CA VAL A 189 13.10 -7.49 -6.59
C VAL A 189 12.58 -8.81 -7.11
N ASP A 190 11.25 -9.00 -7.14
CA ASP A 190 10.61 -10.26 -7.53
C ASP A 190 9.18 -10.03 -8.06
N ASP A 191 8.65 -11.05 -8.73
CA ASP A 191 7.25 -11.15 -9.10
C ASP A 191 6.40 -11.51 -7.87
N ALA A 192 5.31 -10.76 -7.65
CA ALA A 192 4.48 -10.89 -6.45
C ALA A 192 3.88 -12.30 -6.28
N LEU A 193 3.29 -12.86 -7.34
CA LEU A 193 2.67 -14.19 -7.30
C LEU A 193 3.71 -15.30 -7.13
N LYS A 194 4.83 -15.18 -7.85
CA LYS A 194 5.94 -16.13 -7.73
C LYS A 194 6.54 -16.11 -6.31
N PHE A 195 6.69 -14.92 -5.76
CA PHE A 195 7.16 -14.74 -4.37
C PHE A 195 6.18 -15.37 -3.39
N ALA A 196 4.88 -15.01 -3.45
CA ALA A 196 3.86 -15.54 -2.54
C ALA A 196 3.81 -17.07 -2.56
N ARG A 197 3.76 -17.69 -3.73
CA ARG A 197 3.79 -19.16 -3.87
C ARG A 197 5.06 -19.81 -3.30
N ARG A 198 6.20 -19.13 -3.35
CA ARG A 198 7.42 -19.62 -2.73
C ARG A 198 7.37 -19.55 -1.21
N GLU A 199 6.80 -18.49 -0.66
CA GLU A 199 6.63 -18.34 0.80
C GLU A 199 5.58 -19.35 1.34
N VAL A 200 4.50 -19.64 0.59
CA VAL A 200 3.56 -20.74 0.92
C VAL A 200 4.31 -22.07 1.06
N ARG A 201 5.13 -22.46 0.05
CA ARG A 201 5.94 -23.69 0.12
C ARG A 201 6.92 -23.73 1.29
N ARG A 202 7.30 -22.55 1.82
CA ARG A 202 8.17 -22.40 2.99
C ARG A 202 7.40 -22.34 4.30
N GLN A 203 6.07 -22.44 4.23
CA GLN A 203 5.18 -22.34 5.39
C GLN A 203 5.39 -21.04 6.20
N ARG A 204 5.71 -19.93 5.48
CA ARG A 204 5.84 -18.62 6.12
C ARG A 204 4.47 -18.05 6.41
N GLN A 205 4.39 -17.32 7.53
CA GLN A 205 3.17 -16.61 7.93
C GLN A 205 3.46 -15.14 8.15
N TYR A 206 2.47 -14.31 7.83
CA TYR A 206 2.51 -12.86 7.94
C TYR A 206 1.30 -12.37 8.74
N ALA A 207 1.55 -11.51 9.71
CA ALA A 207 0.48 -10.88 10.50
C ALA A 207 -0.21 -9.77 9.69
N MET A 208 0.48 -9.15 8.74
CA MET A 208 -0.08 -8.14 7.87
C MET A 208 0.34 -8.37 6.41
N ILE A 209 -0.63 -8.31 5.48
CA ILE A 209 -0.36 -8.36 4.04
C ILE A 209 -0.99 -7.14 3.36
N VAL A 210 -0.22 -6.41 2.56
CA VAL A 210 -0.69 -5.29 1.74
C VAL A 210 -0.45 -5.60 0.26
N LEU A 211 -1.49 -5.41 -0.55
CA LEU A 211 -1.51 -5.60 -1.98
C LEU A 211 -2.01 -4.32 -2.64
N ASP A 212 -1.19 -3.70 -3.49
CA ASP A 212 -1.55 -2.53 -4.32
C ASP A 212 -1.19 -2.80 -5.79
N PRO A 213 -1.80 -3.82 -6.42
CA PRO A 213 -1.47 -4.23 -7.76
C PRO A 213 -1.93 -3.19 -8.80
N PRO A 214 -1.12 -2.94 -9.85
CA PRO A 214 -1.55 -2.11 -10.97
C PRO A 214 -2.64 -2.82 -11.79
N ALA A 215 -3.47 -2.07 -12.50
CA ALA A 215 -4.42 -2.65 -13.45
C ALA A 215 -3.69 -3.46 -14.55
N TYR A 216 -2.53 -2.97 -14.99
CA TYR A 216 -1.66 -3.62 -15.97
C TYR A 216 -0.17 -3.41 -15.61
N GLY A 217 0.66 -4.42 -15.87
CA GLY A 217 2.09 -4.35 -15.60
C GLY A 217 2.87 -5.50 -16.26
N HIS A 218 4.17 -5.53 -16.00
CA HIS A 218 5.04 -6.64 -16.43
C HIS A 218 5.87 -7.14 -15.25
N SER A 219 6.01 -8.45 -15.15
CA SER A 219 6.96 -9.05 -14.20
C SER A 219 8.41 -8.81 -14.65
N PRO A 220 9.42 -9.00 -13.78
CA PRO A 220 10.83 -8.93 -14.16
C PRO A 220 11.21 -9.86 -15.33
N ALA A 221 10.48 -10.97 -15.49
CA ALA A 221 10.64 -11.93 -16.57
C ALA A 221 9.82 -11.59 -17.84
N GLY A 222 9.21 -10.39 -17.91
CA GLY A 222 8.43 -9.94 -19.07
C GLY A 222 7.01 -10.49 -19.15
N LYS A 223 6.54 -11.31 -18.19
CA LYS A 223 5.16 -11.83 -18.18
C LYS A 223 4.20 -10.67 -17.87
N ALA A 224 3.16 -10.51 -18.72
CA ALA A 224 2.15 -9.50 -18.54
C ALA A 224 1.25 -9.83 -17.34
N TRP A 225 1.14 -8.87 -16.42
CA TRP A 225 0.17 -8.82 -15.33
C TRP A 225 -1.11 -8.12 -15.78
N ARG A 226 -2.25 -8.68 -15.43
CA ARG A 226 -3.57 -8.07 -15.60
C ARG A 226 -4.38 -8.29 -14.33
N LEU A 227 -4.91 -7.22 -13.74
CA LEU A 227 -5.60 -7.28 -12.46
C LEU A 227 -6.79 -8.25 -12.48
N GLU A 228 -7.63 -8.18 -13.51
CA GLU A 228 -8.83 -8.99 -13.67
C GLU A 228 -8.58 -10.50 -13.76
N ARG A 229 -7.35 -10.89 -14.14
CA ARG A 229 -6.94 -12.30 -14.29
C ARG A 229 -6.07 -12.79 -13.13
N ASP A 230 -5.09 -11.97 -12.73
CA ASP A 230 -3.97 -12.42 -11.92
C ASP A 230 -4.15 -12.11 -10.42
N LEU A 231 -5.15 -11.28 -10.06
CA LEU A 231 -5.43 -10.95 -8.67
C LEU A 231 -5.88 -12.17 -7.87
N TRP A 232 -6.78 -12.98 -8.42
CA TRP A 232 -7.42 -14.09 -7.73
C TRP A 232 -6.43 -15.17 -7.27
N PRO A 233 -5.58 -15.73 -8.15
CA PRO A 233 -4.56 -16.69 -7.70
C PRO A 233 -3.50 -16.08 -6.77
N LEU A 234 -3.33 -14.76 -6.78
CA LEU A 234 -2.47 -14.08 -5.81
C LEU A 234 -3.16 -13.97 -4.44
N LEU A 235 -4.45 -13.65 -4.40
CA LEU A 235 -5.23 -13.64 -3.16
C LEU A 235 -5.23 -15.01 -2.49
N ASP A 236 -5.45 -16.09 -3.26
CA ASP A 236 -5.37 -17.46 -2.72
C ASP A 236 -4.02 -17.73 -2.05
N ALA A 237 -2.93 -17.40 -2.74
CA ALA A 237 -1.60 -17.57 -2.16
C ALA A 237 -1.40 -16.71 -0.91
N CYS A 238 -1.94 -15.50 -0.87
CA CYS A 238 -1.86 -14.62 0.29
C CYS A 238 -2.69 -15.13 1.47
N PHE A 239 -3.86 -15.73 1.22
CA PHE A 239 -4.68 -16.30 2.30
C PHE A 239 -3.95 -17.42 3.05
N HIS A 240 -3.22 -18.27 2.34
CA HIS A 240 -2.36 -19.29 2.96
C HIS A 240 -1.15 -18.71 3.74
N LEU A 241 -0.80 -17.46 3.50
CA LEU A 241 0.30 -16.79 4.19
C LEU A 241 -0.16 -16.02 5.44
N LEU A 242 -1.46 -15.90 5.69
CA LEU A 242 -1.97 -15.18 6.85
C LEU A 242 -1.77 -15.98 8.13
N SER A 243 -1.28 -15.32 9.18
CA SER A 243 -1.25 -15.90 10.53
C SER A 243 -2.68 -16.00 11.12
N SER A 244 -2.82 -16.67 12.25
CA SER A 244 -4.14 -16.83 12.92
C SER A 244 -4.76 -15.48 13.34
N SER A 245 -3.93 -14.49 13.67
CA SER A 245 -4.35 -13.10 13.88
C SER A 245 -3.70 -12.26 12.79
N PHE A 246 -4.52 -11.62 11.97
CA PHE A 246 -4.03 -10.93 10.78
C PHE A 246 -4.80 -9.65 10.45
N SER A 247 -4.16 -8.81 9.64
CA SER A 247 -4.81 -7.76 8.86
C SER A 247 -4.32 -7.83 7.41
N MET A 248 -5.23 -7.58 6.47
CA MET A 248 -4.91 -7.55 5.05
C MET A 248 -5.56 -6.33 4.38
N LEU A 249 -4.82 -5.67 3.51
CA LEU A 249 -5.30 -4.58 2.68
C LEU A 249 -5.12 -4.93 1.20
N VAL A 250 -6.20 -4.79 0.45
CA VAL A 250 -6.18 -4.87 -1.02
C VAL A 250 -6.66 -3.52 -1.57
N THR A 251 -5.86 -2.91 -2.41
CA THR A 251 -6.23 -1.69 -3.13
C THR A 251 -6.13 -1.91 -4.63
N GLY A 252 -6.77 -1.06 -5.40
CA GLY A 252 -6.69 -1.13 -6.85
C GLY A 252 -7.45 0.01 -7.53
N HIS A 253 -7.08 0.23 -8.80
CA HIS A 253 -7.75 1.20 -9.65
C HIS A 253 -7.93 0.57 -11.04
N SER A 254 -9.10 0.02 -11.28
CA SER A 254 -9.45 -0.70 -12.50
C SER A 254 -10.92 -0.49 -12.84
N PRO A 255 -11.30 -0.46 -14.11
CA PRO A 255 -12.69 -0.50 -14.52
C PRO A 255 -13.29 -1.92 -14.51
N GLN A 256 -12.46 -2.97 -14.41
CA GLN A 256 -12.88 -4.39 -14.49
C GLN A 256 -12.97 -5.08 -13.14
N VAL A 257 -12.35 -4.53 -12.09
CA VAL A 257 -12.35 -5.10 -10.74
C VAL A 257 -12.61 -3.97 -9.77
N ASP A 258 -13.56 -4.17 -8.88
CA ASP A 258 -13.88 -3.24 -7.80
C ASP A 258 -13.80 -3.88 -6.41
N ALA A 259 -14.18 -3.11 -5.38
CA ALA A 259 -14.16 -3.57 -3.99
C ALA A 259 -15.16 -4.72 -3.75
N GLU A 260 -16.30 -4.70 -4.41
CA GLU A 260 -17.35 -5.73 -4.24
C GLU A 260 -16.89 -7.08 -4.79
N ASP A 261 -16.20 -7.09 -5.94
CA ASP A 261 -15.61 -8.30 -6.52
C ASP A 261 -14.62 -8.95 -5.53
N VAL A 262 -13.76 -8.14 -4.91
CA VAL A 262 -12.76 -8.61 -3.94
C VAL A 262 -13.46 -9.13 -2.66
N VAL A 263 -14.45 -8.42 -2.14
CA VAL A 263 -15.22 -8.83 -0.96
C VAL A 263 -15.95 -10.16 -1.22
N ASN A 264 -16.60 -10.27 -2.38
CA ASN A 264 -17.30 -11.51 -2.78
C ASN A 264 -16.32 -12.69 -2.91
N TYR A 265 -15.12 -12.44 -3.44
CA TYR A 265 -14.07 -13.47 -3.54
C TYR A 265 -13.61 -13.94 -2.16
N ILE A 266 -13.38 -13.02 -1.22
CA ILE A 266 -12.97 -13.31 0.16
C ILE A 266 -14.01 -14.21 0.86
N TYR A 267 -15.30 -13.87 0.77
CA TYR A 267 -16.35 -14.67 1.41
C TYR A 267 -16.52 -16.07 0.80
N ARG A 268 -16.23 -16.22 -0.50
CA ARG A 268 -16.29 -17.53 -1.18
C ARG A 268 -15.08 -18.42 -0.87
N SER A 269 -13.95 -17.83 -0.56
CA SER A 269 -12.68 -18.55 -0.36
C SER A 269 -12.48 -19.11 1.05
N ASN A 270 -13.43 -18.85 1.99
CA ASN A 270 -13.32 -19.29 3.39
C ASN A 270 -11.96 -18.94 4.02
N ILE A 271 -11.51 -17.70 3.83
CA ILE A 271 -10.19 -17.21 4.26
C ILE A 271 -9.87 -17.54 5.72
N LEU A 272 -10.89 -17.59 6.61
CA LEU A 272 -10.69 -17.92 8.03
C LEU A 272 -10.33 -19.39 8.24
N ASP A 273 -10.77 -20.26 7.35
CA ASP A 273 -10.43 -21.70 7.42
C ASP A 273 -9.01 -21.92 6.90
N LEU A 274 -8.48 -21.01 6.07
CA LEU A 274 -7.14 -21.09 5.50
C LEU A 274 -6.07 -20.40 6.38
N ALA A 275 -6.45 -19.35 7.09
CA ALA A 275 -5.52 -18.56 7.89
C ALA A 275 -4.98 -19.35 9.10
N GLY A 276 -3.66 -19.52 9.16
CA GLY A 276 -2.98 -20.18 10.28
C GLY A 276 -3.09 -21.69 10.34
N THR A 277 -3.67 -22.34 9.32
CA THR A 277 -3.68 -23.83 9.23
C THR A 277 -2.45 -24.31 8.46
N PRO A 278 -1.65 -25.26 9.01
CA PRO A 278 -0.69 -26.00 8.21
C PRO A 278 -1.42 -26.80 7.12
N ASP A 279 -0.82 -26.94 5.96
CA ASP A 279 -1.36 -27.63 4.74
C ASP A 279 -1.84 -29.08 4.94
N HIS A 280 -1.81 -29.60 6.18
CA HIS A 280 -2.09 -31.00 6.49
C HIS A 280 -3.07 -31.25 7.64
N ASP A 281 -3.85 -30.24 8.08
CA ASP A 281 -4.93 -30.53 9.00
C ASP A 281 -6.22 -30.87 8.21
N PRO A 282 -6.64 -32.15 8.14
CA PRO A 282 -7.85 -32.55 7.41
C PRO A 282 -9.13 -32.08 8.08
N ASN A 283 -9.05 -31.43 9.27
CA ASN A 283 -10.22 -31.00 10.02
C ASN A 283 -9.95 -29.69 10.79
N PRO A 284 -9.66 -28.56 10.09
CA PRO A 284 -9.37 -27.31 10.76
C PRO A 284 -10.59 -26.86 11.59
N PRO A 285 -10.37 -26.30 12.79
CA PRO A 285 -11.48 -25.80 13.59
C PRO A 285 -12.19 -24.68 12.81
N ARG A 286 -13.48 -24.84 12.53
CA ARG A 286 -14.32 -23.83 11.86
C ARG A 286 -14.35 -22.56 12.70
N ARG A 287 -13.59 -21.56 12.31
CA ARG A 287 -13.62 -20.21 12.88
C ARG A 287 -14.71 -19.41 12.17
N THR A 288 -15.94 -19.50 12.62
CA THR A 288 -17.10 -18.85 12.01
C THR A 288 -17.38 -17.44 12.53
N SER A 289 -16.60 -16.92 13.49
CA SER A 289 -16.87 -15.61 14.11
C SER A 289 -15.60 -14.77 14.18
N GLY A 290 -15.62 -13.61 13.53
CA GLY A 290 -14.61 -12.59 13.78
C GLY A 290 -13.92 -11.94 12.57
N LEU A 291 -14.32 -12.23 11.33
CA LEU A 291 -13.80 -11.51 10.18
C LEU A 291 -14.44 -10.12 10.11
N GLN A 292 -13.61 -9.09 10.20
CA GLN A 292 -14.04 -7.71 9.94
C GLN A 292 -13.61 -7.33 8.53
N VAL A 293 -14.57 -6.87 7.72
CA VAL A 293 -14.34 -6.42 6.35
C VAL A 293 -14.86 -5.00 6.21
N GLU A 294 -13.98 -4.08 5.85
CA GLU A 294 -14.30 -2.71 5.49
C GLU A 294 -13.90 -2.50 4.02
N SER A 295 -14.79 -1.96 3.21
CA SER A 295 -14.50 -1.69 1.81
C SER A 295 -15.07 -0.34 1.37
N GLY A 296 -14.48 0.22 0.32
CA GLY A 296 -14.95 1.50 -0.23
C GLY A 296 -14.06 2.06 -1.32
N ARG A 297 -14.25 3.37 -1.57
CA ARG A 297 -13.48 4.14 -2.55
C ARG A 297 -12.49 5.07 -1.84
N SER A 298 -11.25 5.08 -2.31
CA SER A 298 -10.27 6.12 -2.00
C SER A 298 -10.57 7.35 -2.84
N CYS A 299 -10.46 8.53 -2.25
CA CYS A 299 -10.71 9.78 -2.94
C CYS A 299 -9.69 10.85 -2.53
N LEU A 300 -9.30 11.68 -3.48
CA LEU A 300 -8.63 12.94 -3.21
C LEU A 300 -9.66 14.08 -3.20
N ARG A 301 -9.57 14.98 -2.22
CA ARG A 301 -10.51 16.10 -2.08
C ARG A 301 -9.82 17.45 -2.26
N THR A 302 -10.46 18.34 -3.03
CA THR A 302 -10.08 19.75 -3.07
C THR A 302 -10.59 20.48 -1.82
N ARG A 303 -10.03 21.64 -1.51
CA ARG A 303 -10.57 22.53 -0.43
C ARG A 303 -12.01 22.94 -0.66
N SER A 304 -12.46 23.01 -1.92
CA SER A 304 -13.85 23.31 -2.28
C SER A 304 -14.81 22.11 -2.12
N GLY A 305 -14.30 20.95 -1.65
CA GLY A 305 -15.11 19.77 -1.42
C GLY A 305 -15.33 18.86 -2.64
N ARG A 306 -14.74 19.17 -3.81
CA ARG A 306 -14.79 18.26 -4.97
C ARG A 306 -13.98 17.00 -4.68
N SER A 307 -14.50 15.86 -5.09
CA SER A 307 -13.88 14.56 -4.91
C SER A 307 -13.41 13.99 -6.25
N LEU A 308 -12.14 13.56 -6.29
CA LEU A 308 -11.55 12.83 -7.40
C LEU A 308 -11.39 11.37 -6.98
N ASP A 309 -11.96 10.46 -7.75
CA ASP A 309 -11.83 9.03 -7.50
C ASP A 309 -10.37 8.58 -7.64
N ALA A 310 -9.94 7.73 -6.73
CA ALA A 310 -8.57 7.24 -6.64
C ALA A 310 -8.49 5.71 -6.41
N GLY A 311 -9.55 4.98 -6.82
CA GLY A 311 -9.61 3.53 -6.76
C GLY A 311 -10.36 3.00 -5.54
N PHE A 312 -10.32 1.71 -5.36
CA PHE A 312 -10.98 1.02 -4.25
C PHE A 312 -9.98 0.57 -3.18
N PHE A 313 -10.51 0.28 -2.00
CA PHE A 313 -9.81 -0.45 -0.95
C PHE A 313 -10.74 -1.51 -0.33
N VAL A 314 -10.13 -2.60 0.13
CA VAL A 314 -10.73 -3.62 0.98
C VAL A 314 -9.77 -3.91 2.13
N ARG A 315 -10.21 -3.68 3.35
CA ARG A 315 -9.49 -3.95 4.60
C ARG A 315 -10.13 -5.13 5.29
N ILE A 316 -9.33 -6.07 5.69
CA ILE A 316 -9.76 -7.31 6.32
C ILE A 316 -8.93 -7.51 7.58
N SER A 317 -9.58 -7.87 8.68
CA SER A 317 -8.87 -8.32 9.88
C SER A 317 -9.59 -9.47 10.54
N SER A 318 -8.83 -10.40 11.13
CA SER A 318 -9.39 -11.35 12.05
C SER A 318 -9.85 -10.59 13.30
N GLY A 319 -11.06 -10.86 13.80
CA GLY A 319 -11.50 -10.34 15.09
C GLY A 319 -10.50 -10.74 16.19
N ALA A 320 -10.36 -9.86 17.19
CA ALA A 320 -9.53 -10.10 18.35
C ALA A 320 -10.06 -11.26 19.20
#